data_c3fa8077d72ecf9025a8d5ba956df632
#
_entry.id   c3fa8077d72ecf9025a8d5ba956df632
#
_cell.length_a   1.000
_cell.length_b   1.000
_cell.length_c   1.000
_cell.angle_alpha   90.00
_cell.angle_beta   90.00
_cell.angle_gamma   90.00
#
_symmetry.space_group_name_H-M   'P 1'
#
loop_
_entity.id
_entity.type
_entity.pdbx_description
1 polymer ?
#
loop_
_entity_poly.entity_id
_entity_poly.type
_entity_poly.pdbx_seq_one_letter_code
_entity_poly.pdbx_strand_id
1 'polypeptide(L)'
;MARRPRSAKLETRTNRLKLPVQKKPHAFTTIAPGIALAYRRNQGAGSWVVRVADGKGGNWTKAFAIADDHEQADGEHVLTFWQAQDKARALARGTTDNGRPWTVSEALDAYAADLKARGGLVANAERVRFYLPPTLASKAVSLLTSRELQRWRDGLVHKIKAASVNRLMKGLKAALNLASKHDPRITNAQAWRTGLAGLPDAHRARNVILTDEQVRALIAAAYAEDSVFGLLVEVGAVTGARPSQLARLEVADLQDDRADGPRLLMPSSKKGRGHKHIERRPLPIPMALAHKLRRAAGDREPSALLVPKANGRPWGPSDHGPPFQRAAIQPGSIRRR
;
A
#
# COMPACT_ATOMS: atom_id res chain seq x y z
N MET A 1 27.32 38.00 -3.41
CA MET A 1 27.04 36.68 -4.02
C MET A 1 28.00 35.63 -3.48
N ALA A 2 27.51 34.51 -2.94
CA ALA A 2 28.39 33.44 -2.46
C ALA A 2 29.19 32.84 -3.62
N ARG A 3 30.51 32.69 -3.45
CA ARG A 3 31.44 32.17 -4.46
C ARG A 3 31.07 30.71 -4.80
N ARG A 4 30.79 30.40 -6.07
CA ARG A 4 30.48 29.03 -6.50
C ARG A 4 31.66 28.10 -6.23
N PRO A 5 31.43 26.89 -5.64
CA PRO A 5 32.50 25.91 -5.41
C PRO A 5 33.16 25.51 -6.73
N ARG A 6 34.49 25.52 -6.75
CA ARG A 6 35.32 25.12 -7.90
C ARG A 6 35.92 23.73 -7.69
N SER A 7 36.24 23.05 -8.77
CA SER A 7 36.94 21.77 -8.75
C SER A 7 37.94 21.69 -9.92
N ALA A 8 39.19 21.80 -9.61
CA ALA A 8 40.26 21.74 -10.63
C ALA A 8 40.21 20.45 -11.48
N LYS A 9 39.70 19.34 -10.89
CA LYS A 9 39.58 18.04 -11.58
C LYS A 9 38.34 17.91 -12.46
N LEU A 10 37.26 18.64 -12.18
CA LEU A 10 35.95 18.40 -12.81
C LEU A 10 35.46 19.56 -13.69
N GLU A 11 36.04 20.76 -13.54
CA GLU A 11 35.57 21.99 -14.16
C GLU A 11 35.72 21.98 -15.70
N THR A 12 36.81 21.42 -16.21
CA THR A 12 37.08 21.39 -17.65
C THR A 12 36.97 19.98 -18.24
N ARG A 13 36.57 19.90 -19.53
CA ARG A 13 36.55 18.65 -20.29
C ARG A 13 37.93 17.95 -20.28
N THR A 14 38.99 18.70 -20.53
CA THR A 14 40.35 18.17 -20.58
C THR A 14 40.74 17.49 -19.26
N ASN A 15 40.39 18.09 -18.11
CA ASN A 15 40.73 17.52 -16.81
C ASN A 15 39.88 16.27 -16.49
N ARG A 16 38.62 16.26 -16.89
CA ARG A 16 37.75 15.10 -16.72
C ARG A 16 38.19 13.91 -17.57
N LEU A 17 38.62 14.17 -18.81
CA LEU A 17 39.09 13.12 -19.74
C LEU A 17 40.42 12.48 -19.30
N LYS A 18 41.23 13.15 -18.47
CA LYS A 18 42.46 12.59 -17.86
C LYS A 18 42.17 11.61 -16.71
N LEU A 19 40.94 11.58 -16.19
CA LEU A 19 40.59 10.69 -15.10
C LEU A 19 40.46 9.23 -15.59
N PRO A 20 40.88 8.24 -14.80
CA PRO A 20 40.75 6.83 -15.18
C PRO A 20 39.27 6.40 -15.24
N VAL A 21 38.98 5.51 -16.19
CA VAL A 21 37.63 4.88 -16.28
C VAL A 21 37.40 3.97 -15.09
N GLN A 22 36.36 4.26 -14.29
CA GLN A 22 36.02 3.44 -13.13
C GLN A 22 34.54 3.54 -12.75
N LYS A 23 34.04 2.49 -12.08
CA LYS A 23 32.65 2.46 -11.61
C LYS A 23 32.33 3.47 -10.50
N LYS A 24 33.31 3.80 -9.66
CA LYS A 24 33.16 4.79 -8.57
C LYS A 24 33.27 6.21 -9.12
N PRO A 25 32.43 7.16 -8.66
CA PRO A 25 32.60 8.56 -9.05
C PRO A 25 33.91 9.17 -8.54
N HIS A 26 34.45 10.07 -9.32
CA HIS A 26 35.63 10.86 -8.98
C HIS A 26 35.27 12.16 -8.26
N ALA A 27 36.14 12.62 -7.38
CA ALA A 27 36.19 13.97 -6.81
C ALA A 27 34.83 14.55 -6.39
N PHE A 28 34.31 14.10 -5.26
CA PHE A 28 33.13 14.73 -4.66
C PHE A 28 33.43 16.16 -4.22
N THR A 29 32.81 17.13 -4.91
CA THR A 29 32.90 18.57 -4.59
C THR A 29 31.62 18.95 -3.84
N THR A 30 31.74 19.39 -2.59
CA THR A 30 30.61 19.91 -1.82
C THR A 30 30.11 21.20 -2.46
N ILE A 31 28.84 21.22 -2.87
CA ILE A 31 28.21 22.36 -3.55
C ILE A 31 27.16 23.08 -2.68
N ALA A 32 26.71 22.42 -1.61
CA ALA A 32 25.88 22.96 -0.53
C ALA A 32 25.97 22.03 0.69
N PRO A 33 25.54 22.43 1.90
CA PRO A 33 25.50 21.55 3.05
C PRO A 33 24.75 20.25 2.73
N GLY A 34 25.41 19.11 2.97
CA GLY A 34 24.87 17.77 2.68
C GLY A 34 24.76 17.41 1.18
N ILE A 35 25.17 18.26 0.24
CA ILE A 35 25.07 18.02 -1.19
C ILE A 35 26.46 18.09 -1.82
N ALA A 36 26.85 17.03 -2.52
CA ALA A 36 28.10 17.00 -3.28
C ALA A 36 27.86 16.57 -4.73
N LEU A 37 28.55 17.24 -5.65
CA LEU A 37 28.63 16.87 -7.05
C LEU A 37 29.87 16.03 -7.28
N ALA A 38 29.77 14.99 -8.07
CA ALA A 38 30.88 14.17 -8.53
C ALA A 38 30.72 13.83 -10.01
N TYR A 39 31.79 13.32 -10.61
CA TYR A 39 31.82 12.91 -11.99
C TYR A 39 32.22 11.44 -12.08
N ARG A 40 31.54 10.66 -12.93
CA ARG A 40 31.93 9.30 -13.26
C ARG A 40 32.48 9.25 -14.67
N ARG A 41 33.74 8.82 -14.80
CA ARG A 41 34.35 8.59 -16.10
C ARG A 41 33.92 7.22 -16.63
N ASN A 42 33.23 7.21 -17.76
CA ASN A 42 32.84 6.01 -18.49
C ASN A 42 33.77 5.78 -19.69
N GLN A 43 33.62 4.67 -20.39
CA GLN A 43 34.34 4.44 -21.68
C GLN A 43 33.91 5.45 -22.75
N GLY A 44 32.63 5.84 -22.78
CA GLY A 44 32.10 6.94 -23.58
C GLY A 44 31.96 8.22 -22.76
N ALA A 45 30.87 8.97 -22.99
CA ALA A 45 30.60 10.19 -22.26
C ALA A 45 30.46 9.92 -20.75
N GLY A 46 31.06 10.79 -19.94
CA GLY A 46 30.97 10.72 -18.49
C GLY A 46 29.61 11.09 -17.97
N SER A 47 29.36 10.83 -16.71
CA SER A 47 28.08 11.13 -16.05
C SER A 47 28.30 12.01 -14.84
N TRP A 48 27.43 13.01 -14.69
CA TRP A 48 27.30 13.78 -13.45
C TRP A 48 26.55 13.00 -12.39
N VAL A 49 27.11 12.99 -11.18
CA VAL A 49 26.60 12.24 -10.03
C VAL A 49 26.39 13.19 -8.87
N VAL A 50 25.19 13.19 -8.30
CA VAL A 50 24.91 13.90 -7.05
C VAL A 50 24.96 12.92 -5.88
N ARG A 51 25.55 13.36 -4.77
CA ARG A 51 25.48 12.71 -3.46
C ARG A 51 24.77 13.63 -2.49
N VAL A 52 23.77 13.10 -1.80
CA VAL A 52 22.99 13.83 -0.78
C VAL A 52 23.12 13.09 0.54
N ALA A 53 23.50 13.79 1.59
CA ALA A 53 23.54 13.26 2.95
C ALA A 53 22.12 13.31 3.56
N ASP A 54 21.77 12.29 4.35
CA ASP A 54 20.49 12.20 5.06
C ASP A 54 20.47 12.90 6.43
N GLY A 55 21.62 13.48 6.82
CA GLY A 55 21.81 14.10 8.14
C GLY A 55 21.91 13.12 9.32
N LYS A 56 21.87 11.81 9.06
CA LYS A 56 21.93 10.73 10.07
C LYS A 56 23.11 9.77 9.83
N GLY A 57 24.10 10.21 9.05
CA GLY A 57 25.30 9.42 8.73
C GLY A 57 25.20 8.63 7.43
N GLY A 58 24.02 8.51 6.82
CA GLY A 58 23.84 7.91 5.50
C GLY A 58 23.97 8.92 4.36
N ASN A 59 24.21 8.42 3.15
CA ASN A 59 24.20 9.24 1.94
C ASN A 59 23.73 8.43 0.72
N TRP A 60 23.16 9.14 -0.26
CA TRP A 60 22.65 8.56 -1.49
C TRP A 60 23.36 9.17 -2.69
N THR A 61 23.66 8.33 -3.68
CA THR A 61 24.27 8.79 -4.92
C THR A 61 23.40 8.44 -6.11
N LYS A 62 23.26 9.38 -7.07
CA LYS A 62 22.53 9.19 -8.32
C LYS A 62 23.24 9.89 -9.46
N ALA A 63 23.44 9.17 -10.57
CA ALA A 63 23.78 9.80 -11.85
C ALA A 63 22.51 10.46 -12.42
N PHE A 64 22.60 11.71 -12.88
CA PHE A 64 21.43 12.50 -13.27
C PHE A 64 21.56 13.22 -14.62
N ALA A 65 22.76 13.31 -15.18
CA ALA A 65 22.99 13.90 -16.49
C ALA A 65 24.29 13.37 -17.10
N ILE A 66 24.44 13.55 -18.39
CA ILE A 66 25.67 13.28 -19.16
C ILE A 66 26.58 14.51 -19.03
N ALA A 67 27.90 14.30 -18.94
CA ALA A 67 28.86 15.38 -18.97
C ALA A 67 29.15 15.78 -20.42
N ASP A 68 29.38 17.06 -20.63
CA ASP A 68 29.74 17.66 -21.93
C ASP A 68 31.16 17.27 -22.40
N ASP A 69 31.57 16.00 -22.24
CA ASP A 69 32.90 15.52 -22.56
C ASP A 69 33.17 15.43 -24.05
N HIS A 70 32.16 14.98 -24.82
CA HIS A 70 32.26 14.75 -26.26
C HIS A 70 31.26 15.57 -27.07
N GLU A 71 30.17 16.01 -26.42
CA GLU A 71 29.09 16.78 -27.03
C GLU A 71 28.98 18.16 -26.38
N GLN A 72 28.37 19.12 -27.08
CA GLN A 72 28.06 20.42 -26.48
C GLN A 72 26.89 20.27 -25.48
N ALA A 73 26.97 21.05 -24.39
CA ALA A 73 25.93 21.05 -23.39
C ALA A 73 24.64 21.65 -23.96
N ASP A 74 23.53 20.90 -23.84
CA ASP A 74 22.16 21.31 -24.23
C ASP A 74 21.38 21.97 -23.06
N GLY A 75 21.95 21.96 -21.86
CA GLY A 75 21.31 22.49 -20.64
C GLY A 75 20.29 21.56 -20.01
N GLU A 76 19.93 20.45 -20.66
CA GLU A 76 18.92 19.51 -20.18
C GLU A 76 19.48 18.11 -19.91
N HIS A 77 20.08 17.48 -20.88
CA HIS A 77 20.59 16.11 -20.81
C HIS A 77 22.11 16.08 -20.73
N VAL A 78 22.78 16.92 -21.50
CA VAL A 78 24.22 17.11 -21.50
C VAL A 78 24.58 18.42 -20.82
N LEU A 79 25.34 18.36 -19.71
CA LEU A 79 25.55 19.50 -18.84
C LEU A 79 27.04 19.81 -18.66
N THR A 80 27.35 21.10 -18.64
CA THR A 80 28.63 21.60 -18.12
C THR A 80 28.75 21.37 -16.63
N PHE A 81 29.93 21.51 -16.07
CA PHE A 81 30.15 21.45 -14.61
C PHE A 81 29.25 22.43 -13.82
N TRP A 82 29.08 23.64 -14.35
CA TRP A 82 28.28 24.68 -13.70
C TRP A 82 26.77 24.39 -13.76
N GLN A 83 26.26 23.97 -14.91
CA GLN A 83 24.86 23.54 -15.06
C GLN A 83 24.57 22.31 -14.21
N ALA A 84 25.53 21.38 -14.12
CA ALA A 84 25.39 20.22 -13.26
C ALA A 84 25.33 20.58 -11.77
N GLN A 85 26.06 21.61 -11.31
CA GLN A 85 25.96 22.11 -9.95
C GLN A 85 24.54 22.66 -9.66
N ASP A 86 23.99 23.47 -10.58
CA ASP A 86 22.67 24.07 -10.42
C ASP A 86 21.57 22.98 -10.42
N LYS A 87 21.65 22.03 -11.35
CA LYS A 87 20.74 20.90 -11.42
C LYS A 87 20.84 19.96 -10.21
N ALA A 88 22.07 19.71 -9.70
CA ALA A 88 22.28 18.92 -8.49
C ALA A 88 21.68 19.61 -7.26
N ARG A 89 21.81 20.93 -7.12
CA ARG A 89 21.15 21.70 -6.05
C ARG A 89 19.62 21.63 -6.17
N ALA A 90 19.08 21.77 -7.37
CA ALA A 90 17.65 21.67 -7.63
C ALA A 90 17.10 20.29 -7.28
N LEU A 91 17.80 19.21 -7.64
CA LEU A 91 17.43 17.84 -7.30
C LEU A 91 17.49 17.55 -5.80
N ALA A 92 18.41 18.19 -5.08
CA ALA A 92 18.62 17.99 -3.66
C ALA A 92 17.72 18.87 -2.78
N ARG A 93 17.23 19.99 -3.31
CA ARG A 93 16.31 20.91 -2.61
C ARG A 93 14.87 20.50 -2.85
N GLY A 94 14.33 19.63 -2.01
CA GLY A 94 12.90 19.33 -1.98
C GLY A 94 12.05 20.53 -1.50
N THR A 95 10.79 20.64 -1.94
CA THR A 95 9.82 21.61 -1.41
C THR A 95 9.05 21.05 -0.21
N THR A 96 9.73 20.91 0.89
CA THR A 96 9.08 20.99 2.19
C THR A 96 9.33 22.41 2.73
N ASP A 97 8.57 22.86 3.71
CA ASP A 97 8.76 24.18 4.35
C ASP A 97 10.21 24.49 4.75
N ASN A 98 11.06 23.48 4.85
CA ASN A 98 12.48 23.55 5.22
C ASN A 98 13.45 23.43 4.03
N GLY A 99 13.01 23.45 2.78
CA GLY A 99 13.86 23.27 1.59
C GLY A 99 14.50 21.87 1.45
N ARG A 100 14.17 20.92 2.31
CA ARG A 100 14.68 19.54 2.33
C ARG A 100 13.88 18.62 1.39
N PRO A 101 14.55 17.68 0.68
CA PRO A 101 13.83 16.72 -0.17
C PRO A 101 12.93 15.79 0.66
N TRP A 102 11.75 15.50 0.14
CA TRP A 102 10.88 14.50 0.74
C TRP A 102 11.55 13.12 0.74
N THR A 103 11.60 12.48 1.90
CA THR A 103 12.02 11.09 2.03
C THR A 103 10.84 10.16 1.76
N VAL A 104 11.12 8.87 1.52
CA VAL A 104 10.07 7.85 1.37
C VAL A 104 9.24 7.72 2.65
N SER A 105 9.86 7.87 3.83
CA SER A 105 9.15 7.87 5.11
C SER A 105 8.16 9.03 5.20
N GLU A 106 8.57 10.24 4.87
CA GLU A 106 7.70 11.42 4.87
C GLU A 106 6.56 11.31 3.85
N ALA A 107 6.83 10.72 2.68
CA ALA A 107 5.78 10.41 1.71
C ALA A 107 4.74 9.42 2.27
N LEU A 108 5.15 8.45 3.07
CA LEU A 108 4.24 7.53 3.75
C LEU A 108 3.49 8.20 4.90
N ASP A 109 4.10 9.15 5.63
CA ASP A 109 3.44 9.93 6.67
C ASP A 109 2.32 10.79 6.07
N ALA A 110 2.62 11.52 5.00
CA ALA A 110 1.63 12.30 4.27
C ALA A 110 0.49 11.44 3.71
N TYR A 111 0.82 10.26 3.18
CA TYR A 111 -0.19 9.32 2.69
C TYR A 111 -1.06 8.75 3.82
N ALA A 112 -0.50 8.46 4.99
CA ALA A 112 -1.26 8.03 6.16
C ALA A 112 -2.22 9.12 6.64
N ALA A 113 -1.77 10.37 6.67
CA ALA A 113 -2.59 11.55 7.00
C ALA A 113 -3.74 11.75 6.00
N ASP A 114 -3.45 11.66 4.69
CA ASP A 114 -4.46 11.73 3.62
C ASP A 114 -5.50 10.60 3.74
N LEU A 115 -5.05 9.36 4.02
CA LEU A 115 -5.95 8.24 4.27
C LEU A 115 -6.87 8.50 5.47
N LYS A 116 -6.32 9.04 6.57
CA LYS A 116 -7.10 9.38 7.77
C LYS A 116 -8.14 10.45 7.46
N ALA A 117 -7.75 11.52 6.78
CA ALA A 117 -8.63 12.64 6.44
C ALA A 117 -9.83 12.22 5.58
N ARG A 118 -9.64 11.29 4.63
CA ARG A 118 -10.71 10.78 3.75
C ARG A 118 -11.37 9.49 4.24
N GLY A 119 -11.19 9.09 5.50
CA GLY A 119 -11.79 7.88 6.06
C GLY A 119 -11.26 6.57 5.44
N GLY A 120 -10.06 6.59 4.88
CA GLY A 120 -9.39 5.42 4.32
C GLY A 120 -8.69 4.57 5.38
N LEU A 121 -8.19 3.40 4.98
CA LEU A 121 -7.54 2.46 5.88
C LEU A 121 -6.05 2.82 6.08
N VAL A 122 -5.71 3.49 7.18
CA VAL A 122 -4.34 3.90 7.55
C VAL A 122 -3.38 2.69 7.61
N ALA A 123 -3.87 1.52 7.99
CA ALA A 123 -3.11 0.27 8.00
C ALA A 123 -2.46 -0.08 6.64
N ASN A 124 -2.89 0.53 5.53
CA ASN A 124 -2.23 0.34 4.23
C ASN A 124 -0.86 1.02 4.19
N ALA A 125 -0.69 2.19 4.83
CA ALA A 125 0.60 2.86 4.97
C ALA A 125 1.49 2.12 5.98
N GLU A 126 0.94 1.74 7.13
CA GLU A 126 1.67 1.03 8.19
C GLU A 126 2.24 -0.32 7.72
N ARG A 127 1.49 -1.06 6.93
CA ARG A 127 2.00 -2.30 6.33
C ARG A 127 3.20 -2.07 5.42
N VAL A 128 3.22 -0.98 4.66
CA VAL A 128 4.38 -0.63 3.83
C VAL A 128 5.58 -0.32 4.72
N ARG A 129 5.41 0.45 5.79
CA ARG A 129 6.48 0.78 6.75
C ARG A 129 7.11 -0.46 7.36
N PHE A 130 6.29 -1.43 7.77
CA PHE A 130 6.76 -2.66 8.39
C PHE A 130 7.74 -3.44 7.51
N TYR A 131 7.54 -3.42 6.18
CA TYR A 131 8.40 -4.14 5.24
C TYR A 131 9.47 -3.26 4.57
N LEU A 132 9.44 -1.94 4.80
CA LEU A 132 10.36 -1.00 4.18
C LEU A 132 11.68 -0.96 4.95
N PRO A 133 12.85 -1.26 4.31
CA PRO A 133 14.12 -1.18 5.01
C PRO A 133 14.47 0.28 5.35
N PRO A 134 15.15 0.53 6.49
CA PRO A 134 15.53 1.89 6.92
C PRO A 134 16.28 2.66 5.85
N THR A 135 17.14 1.96 5.10
CA THR A 135 17.93 2.54 4.00
C THR A 135 17.05 3.09 2.88
N LEU A 136 15.92 2.48 2.59
CA LEU A 136 14.99 2.96 1.58
C LEU A 136 14.03 4.00 2.16
N ALA A 137 13.65 3.86 3.43
CA ALA A 137 12.76 4.77 4.13
C ALA A 137 13.33 6.20 4.23
N SER A 138 14.63 6.32 4.56
CA SER A 138 15.32 7.60 4.69
C SER A 138 15.76 8.22 3.36
N LYS A 139 15.62 7.50 2.25
CA LYS A 139 16.04 7.97 0.93
C LYS A 139 15.11 9.04 0.38
N ALA A 140 15.67 10.08 -0.24
CA ALA A 140 14.88 11.09 -0.93
C ALA A 140 14.12 10.49 -2.13
N VAL A 141 12.84 10.82 -2.27
CA VAL A 141 11.97 10.30 -3.34
C VAL A 141 12.53 10.62 -4.72
N SER A 142 13.07 11.82 -4.92
CA SER A 142 13.70 12.25 -6.18
C SER A 142 14.93 11.42 -6.58
N LEU A 143 15.52 10.67 -5.66
CA LEU A 143 16.69 9.81 -5.90
C LEU A 143 16.35 8.33 -6.06
N LEU A 144 15.07 7.94 -5.99
CA LEU A 144 14.65 6.56 -6.18
C LEU A 144 14.94 6.09 -7.61
N THR A 145 15.41 4.85 -7.74
CA THR A 145 15.62 4.18 -9.02
C THR A 145 14.71 2.97 -9.17
N SER A 146 14.33 2.64 -10.40
CA SER A 146 13.51 1.45 -10.68
C SER A 146 14.19 0.16 -10.22
N ARG A 147 15.51 0.05 -10.42
CA ARG A 147 16.27 -1.16 -10.08
C ARG A 147 16.32 -1.44 -8.57
N GLU A 148 16.46 -0.42 -7.72
CA GLU A 148 16.46 -0.65 -6.26
C GLU A 148 15.07 -0.98 -5.74
N LEU A 149 14.03 -0.33 -6.26
CA LEU A 149 12.64 -0.62 -5.92
C LEU A 149 12.25 -2.04 -6.35
N GLN A 150 12.69 -2.46 -7.54
CA GLN A 150 12.49 -3.82 -8.03
C GLN A 150 13.20 -4.84 -7.13
N ARG A 151 14.46 -4.62 -6.77
CA ARG A 151 15.18 -5.51 -5.85
C ARG A 151 14.48 -5.67 -4.51
N TRP A 152 13.99 -4.58 -3.94
CA TRP A 152 13.24 -4.63 -2.71
C TRP A 152 11.95 -5.42 -2.86
N ARG A 153 11.15 -5.15 -3.91
CA ARG A 153 9.93 -5.90 -4.25
C ARG A 153 10.21 -7.40 -4.38
N ASP A 154 11.21 -7.75 -5.17
CA ASP A 154 11.55 -9.15 -5.47
C ASP A 154 12.07 -9.88 -4.23
N GLY A 155 12.79 -9.20 -3.34
CA GLY A 155 13.20 -9.74 -2.04
C GLY A 155 12.03 -10.04 -1.08
N LEU A 156 10.85 -9.44 -1.28
CA LEU A 156 9.66 -9.72 -0.48
C LEU A 156 8.97 -11.04 -0.85
N VAL A 157 9.17 -11.55 -2.07
CA VAL A 157 8.51 -12.79 -2.55
C VAL A 157 8.86 -14.00 -1.70
N HIS A 158 10.06 -14.01 -1.13
CA HIS A 158 10.51 -15.07 -0.21
C HIS A 158 9.92 -14.97 1.20
N LYS A 159 9.33 -13.80 1.56
CA LYS A 159 8.80 -13.53 2.90
C LYS A 159 7.27 -13.57 2.96
N ILE A 160 6.60 -13.16 1.89
CA ILE A 160 5.14 -13.04 1.84
C ILE A 160 4.60 -13.41 0.45
N LYS A 161 3.33 -13.79 0.39
CA LYS A 161 2.65 -14.17 -0.86
C LYS A 161 2.64 -13.03 -1.88
N ALA A 162 2.76 -13.35 -3.17
CA ALA A 162 2.76 -12.38 -4.27
C ALA A 162 1.58 -11.39 -4.24
N ALA A 163 0.39 -11.83 -3.87
CA ALA A 163 -0.78 -10.96 -3.69
C ALA A 163 -0.57 -9.90 -2.58
N SER A 164 0.12 -10.27 -1.50
CA SER A 164 0.48 -9.35 -0.41
C SER A 164 1.56 -8.37 -0.85
N VAL A 165 2.57 -8.83 -1.60
CA VAL A 165 3.57 -7.96 -2.23
C VAL A 165 2.87 -6.92 -3.11
N ASN A 166 1.99 -7.36 -4.02
CA ASN A 166 1.26 -6.44 -4.90
C ASN A 166 0.42 -5.40 -4.13
N ARG A 167 -0.14 -5.77 -2.99
CA ARG A 167 -0.85 -4.83 -2.11
C ARG A 167 0.09 -3.79 -1.51
N LEU A 168 1.29 -4.20 -1.04
CA LEU A 168 2.31 -3.27 -0.55
C LEU A 168 2.78 -2.32 -1.64
N MET A 169 3.02 -2.84 -2.87
CA MET A 169 3.43 -2.01 -4.01
C MET A 169 2.38 -0.94 -4.33
N LYS A 170 1.08 -1.27 -4.27
CA LYS A 170 0.00 -0.28 -4.44
C LYS A 170 0.03 0.82 -3.39
N GLY A 171 0.28 0.47 -2.12
CA GLY A 171 0.39 1.43 -1.02
C GLY A 171 1.59 2.37 -1.20
N LEU A 172 2.77 1.83 -1.48
CA LEU A 172 3.96 2.65 -1.71
C LEU A 172 3.82 3.53 -2.96
N LYS A 173 3.30 3.00 -4.07
CA LYS A 173 3.02 3.82 -5.27
C LYS A 173 2.09 4.99 -4.96
N ALA A 174 1.06 4.77 -4.16
CA ALA A 174 0.13 5.83 -3.78
C ALA A 174 0.82 6.93 -2.97
N ALA A 175 1.68 6.57 -2.02
CA ALA A 175 2.46 7.52 -1.23
C ALA A 175 3.44 8.33 -2.10
N LEU A 176 4.19 7.66 -2.99
CA LEU A 176 5.13 8.33 -3.88
C LEU A 176 4.45 9.22 -4.93
N ASN A 177 3.28 8.81 -5.43
CA ASN A 177 2.46 9.65 -6.31
C ASN A 177 1.90 10.88 -5.58
N LEU A 178 1.55 10.75 -4.30
CA LEU A 178 1.13 11.89 -3.49
C LEU A 178 2.29 12.86 -3.30
N ALA A 179 3.48 12.38 -2.93
CA ALA A 179 4.67 13.19 -2.80
C ALA A 179 5.02 13.94 -4.09
N SER A 180 4.95 13.29 -5.26
CA SER A 180 5.22 13.93 -6.55
C SER A 180 4.20 14.98 -6.96
N LYS A 181 2.96 14.93 -6.42
CA LYS A 181 1.96 15.98 -6.62
C LYS A 181 2.23 17.22 -5.77
N HIS A 182 2.79 17.04 -4.58
CA HIS A 182 3.14 18.12 -3.66
C HIS A 182 4.49 18.74 -3.95
N ASP A 183 5.41 18.00 -4.59
CA ASP A 183 6.73 18.49 -4.96
C ASP A 183 7.00 18.28 -6.46
N PRO A 184 6.85 19.32 -7.31
CA PRO A 184 7.04 19.22 -8.76
C PRO A 184 8.48 18.87 -9.16
N ARG A 185 9.45 18.94 -8.24
CA ARG A 185 10.85 18.53 -8.49
C ARG A 185 11.03 17.02 -8.41
N ILE A 186 10.04 16.26 -7.93
CA ILE A 186 10.02 14.81 -8.00
C ILE A 186 9.56 14.41 -9.41
N THR A 187 10.48 14.38 -10.35
CA THR A 187 10.21 14.10 -11.77
C THR A 187 10.42 12.63 -12.16
N ASN A 188 10.93 11.81 -11.24
CA ASN A 188 11.31 10.41 -11.48
C ASN A 188 10.18 9.41 -11.25
N ALA A 189 8.92 9.78 -11.49
CA ALA A 189 7.76 8.90 -11.26
C ALA A 189 7.84 7.57 -12.02
N GLN A 190 8.52 7.53 -13.15
CA GLN A 190 8.76 6.29 -13.89
C GLN A 190 9.55 5.25 -13.08
N ALA A 191 10.38 5.68 -12.13
CA ALA A 191 11.14 4.76 -11.28
C ALA A 191 10.24 3.81 -10.50
N TRP A 192 9.16 4.30 -9.90
CA TRP A 192 8.23 3.43 -9.15
C TRP A 192 7.11 2.85 -10.01
N ARG A 193 6.78 3.45 -11.14
CA ARG A 193 5.87 2.81 -12.10
C ARG A 193 6.44 1.47 -12.55
N THR A 194 7.72 1.46 -12.92
CA THR A 194 8.45 0.27 -13.38
C THR A 194 8.89 -0.61 -12.21
N GLY A 195 9.63 -0.05 -11.25
CA GLY A 195 10.26 -0.83 -10.17
C GLY A 195 9.26 -1.51 -9.23
N LEU A 196 8.08 -0.92 -9.04
CA LEU A 196 7.00 -1.49 -8.24
C LEU A 196 5.88 -2.10 -9.11
N ALA A 197 6.17 -2.53 -10.34
CA ALA A 197 5.21 -3.25 -11.16
C ALA A 197 4.68 -4.49 -10.42
N GLY A 198 3.39 -4.79 -10.62
CA GLY A 198 2.77 -5.95 -9.98
C GLY A 198 3.39 -7.26 -10.45
N LEU A 199 3.48 -8.23 -9.53
CA LEU A 199 3.88 -9.58 -9.85
C LEU A 199 2.74 -10.28 -10.60
N PRO A 200 3.03 -11.04 -11.66
CA PRO A 200 2.03 -11.80 -12.39
C PRO A 200 1.45 -12.93 -11.51
N ASP A 201 0.34 -13.48 -11.91
CA ASP A 201 -0.33 -14.66 -11.29
C ASP A 201 -0.56 -14.57 -9.78
N ALA A 202 -0.51 -13.36 -9.23
CA ALA A 202 -0.67 -13.12 -7.79
C ALA A 202 -2.09 -13.39 -7.27
N HIS A 203 -3.08 -13.47 -8.14
CA HIS A 203 -4.50 -13.63 -7.81
C HIS A 203 -5.02 -14.98 -8.34
N ARG A 204 -4.64 -16.07 -7.69
CA ARG A 204 -5.40 -17.31 -7.85
C ARG A 204 -6.63 -17.24 -6.96
N ALA A 205 -7.80 -17.06 -7.56
CA ALA A 205 -9.06 -17.24 -6.85
C ALA A 205 -9.13 -18.68 -6.33
N ARG A 206 -9.45 -18.87 -5.06
CA ARG A 206 -9.84 -20.19 -4.57
C ARG A 206 -11.29 -20.42 -5.03
N ASN A 207 -11.45 -21.06 -6.16
CA ASN A 207 -12.77 -21.49 -6.65
C ASN A 207 -13.19 -22.77 -5.90
N VAL A 208 -13.32 -22.67 -4.58
CA VAL A 208 -13.92 -23.77 -3.80
C VAL A 208 -15.43 -23.51 -3.78
N ILE A 209 -16.14 -24.31 -4.53
CA ILE A 209 -17.61 -24.36 -4.52
C ILE A 209 -17.98 -25.51 -3.58
N LEU A 210 -18.69 -25.21 -2.52
CA LEU A 210 -19.17 -26.22 -1.57
C LEU A 210 -20.44 -26.85 -2.10
N THR A 211 -20.61 -28.16 -1.92
CA THR A 211 -21.89 -28.83 -2.15
C THR A 211 -22.89 -28.48 -1.05
N ASP A 212 -24.19 -28.73 -1.30
CA ASP A 212 -25.23 -28.46 -0.31
C ASP A 212 -25.03 -29.25 0.99
N GLU A 213 -24.54 -30.51 0.90
CA GLU A 213 -24.17 -31.29 2.07
C GLU A 213 -23.04 -30.67 2.86
N GLN A 214 -22.00 -30.17 2.17
CA GLN A 214 -20.89 -29.49 2.82
C GLN A 214 -21.31 -28.19 3.49
N VAL A 215 -22.23 -27.44 2.89
CA VAL A 215 -22.81 -26.23 3.50
C VAL A 215 -23.59 -26.58 4.76
N ARG A 216 -24.47 -27.61 4.70
CA ARG A 216 -25.22 -28.06 5.86
C ARG A 216 -24.30 -28.57 6.98
N ALA A 217 -23.32 -29.38 6.65
CA ALA A 217 -22.32 -29.86 7.62
C ALA A 217 -21.55 -28.70 8.28
N LEU A 218 -21.16 -27.68 7.50
CA LEU A 218 -20.50 -26.49 8.03
C LEU A 218 -21.40 -25.69 8.98
N ILE A 219 -22.69 -25.53 8.64
CA ILE A 219 -23.66 -24.86 9.51
C ILE A 219 -23.84 -25.66 10.82
N ALA A 220 -24.00 -26.97 10.73
CA ALA A 220 -24.13 -27.86 11.90
C ALA A 220 -22.87 -27.76 12.80
N ALA A 221 -21.68 -27.81 12.22
CA ALA A 221 -20.41 -27.66 12.94
C ALA A 221 -20.29 -26.28 13.59
N ALA A 222 -20.77 -25.22 12.94
CA ALA A 222 -20.76 -23.87 13.49
C ALA A 222 -21.72 -23.74 14.69
N TYR A 223 -22.89 -24.38 14.66
CA TYR A 223 -23.80 -24.46 15.79
C TYR A 223 -23.23 -25.29 16.94
N ALA A 224 -22.49 -26.35 16.65
CA ALA A 224 -21.83 -27.14 17.69
C ALA A 224 -20.68 -26.37 18.38
N GLU A 225 -20.05 -25.44 17.68
CA GLU A 225 -19.04 -24.56 18.25
C GLU A 225 -19.64 -23.49 19.19
N ASP A 226 -20.67 -22.80 18.72
CA ASP A 226 -21.40 -21.76 19.45
C ASP A 226 -22.73 -21.44 18.72
N SER A 227 -23.84 -21.35 19.45
CA SER A 227 -25.17 -21.14 18.89
C SER A 227 -25.31 -19.81 18.13
N VAL A 228 -24.68 -18.75 18.64
CA VAL A 228 -24.68 -17.41 18.01
C VAL A 228 -23.81 -17.40 16.75
N PHE A 229 -22.68 -18.08 16.81
CA PHE A 229 -21.80 -18.24 15.65
C PHE A 229 -22.47 -19.11 14.57
N GLY A 230 -23.18 -20.19 14.95
CA GLY A 230 -23.97 -21.01 14.05
C GLY A 230 -25.02 -20.20 13.30
N LEU A 231 -25.76 -19.35 14.02
CA LEU A 231 -26.74 -18.46 13.41
C LEU A 231 -26.09 -17.46 12.44
N LEU A 232 -24.95 -16.86 12.79
CA LEU A 232 -24.20 -15.98 11.89
C LEU A 232 -23.81 -16.68 10.59
N VAL A 233 -23.30 -17.93 10.69
CA VAL A 233 -22.90 -18.73 9.54
C VAL A 233 -24.10 -19.12 8.68
N GLU A 234 -25.23 -19.51 9.29
CA GLU A 234 -26.46 -19.88 8.57
C GLU A 234 -27.03 -18.68 7.81
N VAL A 235 -27.14 -17.50 8.45
CA VAL A 235 -27.56 -16.27 7.77
C VAL A 235 -26.60 -15.93 6.61
N GLY A 236 -25.29 -16.08 6.82
CA GLY A 236 -24.29 -15.87 5.78
C GLY A 236 -24.43 -16.84 4.60
N ALA A 237 -24.71 -18.11 4.87
CA ALA A 237 -24.90 -19.14 3.85
C ALA A 237 -26.17 -18.90 3.01
N VAL A 238 -27.28 -18.57 3.67
CA VAL A 238 -28.57 -18.30 3.00
C VAL A 238 -28.53 -17.00 2.19
N THR A 239 -27.90 -15.95 2.71
CA THR A 239 -27.97 -14.62 2.11
C THR A 239 -26.80 -14.28 1.18
N GLY A 240 -25.68 -15.02 1.24
CA GLY A 240 -24.43 -14.67 0.57
C GLY A 240 -23.79 -13.38 1.09
N ALA A 241 -24.26 -12.84 2.21
CA ALA A 241 -23.81 -11.57 2.75
C ALA A 241 -22.39 -11.66 3.32
N ARG A 242 -21.65 -10.55 3.23
CA ARG A 242 -20.33 -10.47 3.86
C ARG A 242 -20.45 -10.37 5.38
N PRO A 243 -19.49 -10.94 6.16
CA PRO A 243 -19.52 -10.83 7.63
C PRO A 243 -19.70 -9.41 8.15
N SER A 244 -19.14 -8.40 7.47
CA SER A 244 -19.31 -6.99 7.83
C SER A 244 -20.72 -6.42 7.57
N GLN A 245 -21.53 -7.07 6.75
CA GLN A 245 -22.94 -6.72 6.56
C GLN A 245 -23.78 -7.38 7.66
N LEU A 246 -23.52 -8.66 7.92
CA LEU A 246 -24.19 -9.41 9.00
C LEU A 246 -23.97 -8.76 10.37
N ALA A 247 -22.75 -8.30 10.66
CA ALA A 247 -22.43 -7.62 11.91
C ALA A 247 -23.15 -6.28 12.15
N ARG A 248 -23.90 -5.80 11.16
CA ARG A 248 -24.66 -4.53 11.22
C ARG A 248 -26.17 -4.72 11.05
N LEU A 249 -26.64 -5.97 11.01
CA LEU A 249 -28.06 -6.26 11.02
C LEU A 249 -28.65 -5.85 12.36
N GLU A 250 -29.72 -5.10 12.31
CA GLU A 250 -30.52 -4.68 13.47
C GLU A 250 -31.78 -5.52 13.56
N VAL A 251 -32.41 -5.60 14.72
CA VAL A 251 -33.67 -6.33 14.93
C VAL A 251 -34.77 -5.83 13.98
N ALA A 252 -34.82 -4.51 13.74
CA ALA A 252 -35.75 -3.89 12.77
C ALA A 252 -35.52 -4.33 11.31
N ASP A 253 -34.35 -4.90 11.00
CA ASP A 253 -34.06 -5.41 9.66
C ASP A 253 -34.78 -6.74 9.36
N LEU A 254 -35.29 -7.46 10.39
CA LEU A 254 -36.08 -8.67 10.22
C LEU A 254 -37.56 -8.29 10.03
N GLN A 255 -38.08 -8.59 8.86
CA GLN A 255 -39.48 -8.44 8.50
C GLN A 255 -40.11 -9.85 8.30
N ASP A 256 -40.62 -10.43 9.35
CA ASP A 256 -41.16 -11.80 9.37
C ASP A 256 -42.71 -11.87 9.42
N ASP A 257 -43.37 -10.73 9.54
CA ASP A 257 -44.82 -10.55 9.62
C ASP A 257 -45.48 -10.22 8.27
N ARG A 258 -44.74 -10.27 7.19
CA ARG A 258 -45.24 -9.88 5.86
C ARG A 258 -46.02 -10.98 5.18
N ALA A 259 -47.11 -10.60 4.50
CA ALA A 259 -47.96 -11.53 3.73
C ALA A 259 -47.21 -12.20 2.56
N ASP A 260 -46.21 -11.54 2.00
CA ASP A 260 -45.36 -12.03 0.90
C ASP A 260 -44.14 -12.85 1.36
N GLY A 261 -44.07 -13.19 2.64
CA GLY A 261 -43.04 -14.00 3.27
C GLY A 261 -41.94 -13.19 3.96
N PRO A 262 -41.14 -13.87 4.81
CA PRO A 262 -40.12 -13.21 5.62
C PRO A 262 -38.93 -12.75 4.78
N ARG A 263 -38.35 -11.64 5.19
CA ARG A 263 -37.14 -11.07 4.55
C ARG A 263 -36.24 -10.34 5.54
N LEU A 264 -34.99 -10.22 5.17
CA LEU A 264 -34.02 -9.36 5.84
C LEU A 264 -33.73 -8.10 5.00
N LEU A 265 -33.73 -6.95 5.63
CA LEU A 265 -33.26 -5.70 5.05
C LEU A 265 -31.72 -5.65 5.12
N MET A 266 -31.07 -6.25 4.13
CA MET A 266 -29.62 -6.42 4.13
C MET A 266 -28.90 -5.09 3.93
N PRO A 267 -28.05 -4.62 4.87
CA PRO A 267 -27.31 -3.38 4.72
C PRO A 267 -26.27 -3.47 3.60
N SER A 268 -26.17 -2.41 2.79
CA SER A 268 -25.18 -2.35 1.71
C SER A 268 -23.74 -2.42 2.24
N SER A 269 -22.81 -2.90 1.40
CA SER A 269 -21.39 -2.95 1.76
C SER A 269 -20.79 -1.54 1.86
N LYS A 270 -20.03 -1.24 2.92
CA LYS A 270 -19.22 -0.01 3.04
C LYS A 270 -18.01 0.01 2.10
N LYS A 271 -17.85 -0.98 1.22
CA LYS A 271 -16.72 -1.05 0.28
C LYS A 271 -16.85 0.00 -0.83
N GLY A 272 -15.83 0.84 -1.01
CA GLY A 272 -15.78 1.86 -2.06
C GLY A 272 -15.26 3.20 -1.55
N ARG A 273 -15.11 4.18 -2.46
CA ARG A 273 -14.67 5.55 -2.12
C ARG A 273 -15.79 6.36 -1.47
N GLY A 274 -15.44 7.15 -0.45
CA GLY A 274 -16.32 8.10 0.23
C GLY A 274 -17.19 7.50 1.33
N HIS A 275 -17.89 8.37 2.09
CA HIS A 275 -18.90 8.00 3.06
C HIS A 275 -20.16 7.58 2.29
N LYS A 276 -20.33 6.26 2.08
CA LYS A 276 -21.56 5.74 1.47
C LYS A 276 -22.66 5.68 2.50
N HIS A 277 -23.80 6.24 2.17
CA HIS A 277 -25.04 5.97 2.87
C HIS A 277 -25.31 4.47 2.86
N ILE A 278 -25.70 3.92 4.00
CA ILE A 278 -26.04 2.49 4.12
C ILE A 278 -27.48 2.33 3.62
N GLU A 279 -27.60 1.79 2.41
CA GLU A 279 -28.89 1.35 1.88
C GLU A 279 -29.23 -0.02 2.44
N ARG A 280 -30.48 -0.24 2.77
CA ARG A 280 -31.03 -1.54 3.16
C ARG A 280 -31.84 -2.12 2.02
N ARG A 281 -31.48 -3.32 1.56
CA ARG A 281 -32.17 -4.01 0.45
C ARG A 281 -32.87 -5.24 0.95
N PRO A 282 -34.17 -5.41 0.64
CA PRO A 282 -34.91 -6.60 1.05
C PRO A 282 -34.33 -7.84 0.36
N LEU A 283 -34.12 -8.88 1.15
CA LEU A 283 -33.67 -10.19 0.71
C LEU A 283 -34.59 -11.25 1.32
N PRO A 284 -35.35 -12.03 0.51
CA PRO A 284 -36.19 -13.12 1.02
C PRO A 284 -35.34 -14.16 1.78
N ILE A 285 -35.89 -14.68 2.87
CA ILE A 285 -35.26 -15.75 3.67
C ILE A 285 -36.29 -16.86 3.96
N PRO A 286 -35.84 -18.11 4.18
CA PRO A 286 -36.72 -19.19 4.59
C PRO A 286 -37.41 -18.91 5.93
N MET A 287 -38.67 -19.34 6.10
CA MET A 287 -39.43 -19.18 7.33
C MET A 287 -38.69 -19.78 8.54
N ALA A 288 -38.08 -20.96 8.37
CA ALA A 288 -37.31 -21.60 9.44
C ALA A 288 -36.16 -20.71 9.97
N LEU A 289 -35.46 -19.96 9.08
CA LEU A 289 -34.42 -19.01 9.48
C LEU A 289 -35.03 -17.79 10.15
N ALA A 290 -36.15 -17.27 9.65
CA ALA A 290 -36.86 -16.15 10.25
C ALA A 290 -37.26 -16.45 11.71
N HIS A 291 -37.81 -17.65 11.97
CA HIS A 291 -38.16 -18.09 13.33
C HIS A 291 -36.94 -18.17 14.26
N LYS A 292 -35.78 -18.66 13.75
CA LYS A 292 -34.53 -18.69 14.53
C LYS A 292 -34.07 -17.27 14.86
N LEU A 293 -34.13 -16.36 13.88
CA LEU A 293 -33.74 -14.95 14.06
C LEU A 293 -34.68 -14.24 15.03
N ARG A 294 -35.99 -14.45 14.93
CA ARG A 294 -37.00 -13.89 15.87
C ARG A 294 -36.74 -14.38 17.31
N ARG A 295 -36.48 -15.67 17.47
CA ARG A 295 -36.14 -16.24 18.78
C ARG A 295 -34.82 -15.65 19.32
N ALA A 296 -33.80 -15.50 18.45
CA ALA A 296 -32.54 -14.90 18.84
C ALA A 296 -32.68 -13.40 19.14
N ALA A 297 -33.59 -12.69 18.48
CA ALA A 297 -33.88 -11.28 18.76
C ALA A 297 -34.53 -11.13 20.15
N GLY A 298 -35.44 -12.03 20.54
CA GLY A 298 -36.20 -11.87 21.79
C GLY A 298 -36.92 -10.52 21.85
N ASP A 299 -36.90 -9.92 23.02
CA ASP A 299 -37.51 -8.61 23.30
C ASP A 299 -36.52 -7.43 23.15
N ARG A 300 -35.46 -7.63 22.40
CA ARG A 300 -34.46 -6.55 22.19
C ARG A 300 -35.05 -5.41 21.35
N GLU A 301 -34.59 -4.20 21.65
CA GLU A 301 -34.98 -2.99 20.94
C GLU A 301 -34.75 -3.10 19.42
N PRO A 302 -35.60 -2.47 18.59
CA PRO A 302 -35.48 -2.50 17.11
C PRO A 302 -34.10 -2.09 16.57
N SER A 303 -33.42 -1.19 17.26
CA SER A 303 -32.06 -0.71 16.91
C SER A 303 -30.92 -1.61 17.40
N ALA A 304 -31.23 -2.61 18.22
CA ALA A 304 -30.24 -3.57 18.71
C ALA A 304 -29.75 -4.48 17.58
N LEU A 305 -28.51 -4.98 17.69
CA LEU A 305 -27.95 -5.92 16.72
C LEU A 305 -28.79 -7.21 16.68
N LEU A 306 -29.12 -7.68 15.48
CA LEU A 306 -29.88 -8.90 15.29
C LEU A 306 -29.07 -10.17 15.63
N VAL A 307 -27.80 -10.20 15.22
CA VAL A 307 -26.87 -11.33 15.42
C VAL A 307 -25.59 -10.84 16.12
N PRO A 308 -25.65 -10.37 17.38
CA PRO A 308 -24.46 -9.98 18.13
C PRO A 308 -23.63 -11.21 18.54
N LYS A 309 -22.40 -11.00 19.03
CA LYS A 309 -21.67 -12.05 19.77
C LYS A 309 -22.35 -12.37 21.10
N ALA A 310 -21.99 -13.49 21.73
CA ALA A 310 -22.53 -13.89 23.03
C ALA A 310 -22.41 -12.82 24.14
N ASN A 311 -21.41 -11.93 24.02
CA ASN A 311 -21.21 -10.79 24.94
C ASN A 311 -21.97 -9.51 24.51
N GLY A 312 -22.89 -9.58 23.58
CA GLY A 312 -23.69 -8.46 23.08
C GLY A 312 -22.96 -7.52 22.11
N ARG A 313 -21.65 -7.69 21.87
CA ARG A 313 -20.87 -6.83 21.00
C ARG A 313 -21.00 -7.22 19.53
N PRO A 314 -20.80 -6.27 18.58
CA PRO A 314 -20.79 -6.61 17.16
C PRO A 314 -19.58 -7.49 16.80
N TRP A 315 -19.72 -8.29 15.75
CA TRP A 315 -18.61 -9.03 15.15
C TRP A 315 -17.60 -8.08 14.51
N GLY A 316 -16.38 -8.12 14.98
CA GLY A 316 -15.27 -7.36 14.39
C GLY A 316 -14.77 -7.97 13.06
N PRO A 317 -13.86 -7.28 12.35
CA PRO A 317 -13.42 -7.70 11.02
C PRO A 317 -12.80 -9.09 10.91
N SER A 318 -12.31 -9.66 12.02
CA SER A 318 -11.62 -10.96 12.05
C SER A 318 -12.19 -11.93 13.10
N ASP A 319 -13.17 -11.53 13.90
CA ASP A 319 -13.72 -12.32 15.02
C ASP A 319 -14.31 -13.65 14.57
N HIS A 320 -14.91 -13.68 13.38
CA HIS A 320 -15.49 -14.89 12.78
C HIS A 320 -14.42 -15.89 12.25
N GLY A 321 -13.16 -15.46 12.09
CA GLY A 321 -12.12 -16.29 11.48
C GLY A 321 -11.73 -17.53 12.29
N PRO A 322 -11.34 -17.40 13.58
CA PRO A 322 -10.96 -18.53 14.41
C PRO A 322 -12.08 -19.58 14.58
N PRO A 323 -13.33 -19.23 14.97
CA PRO A 323 -14.40 -20.22 15.08
C PRO A 323 -14.75 -20.87 13.73
N PHE A 324 -14.69 -20.12 12.63
CA PHE A 324 -14.88 -20.68 11.30
C PHE A 324 -13.81 -21.72 10.95
N GLN A 325 -12.57 -21.49 11.31
CA GLN A 325 -11.49 -22.46 11.09
C GLN A 325 -11.73 -23.75 11.89
N ARG A 326 -12.19 -23.66 13.13
CA ARG A 326 -12.51 -24.84 13.95
C ARG A 326 -13.68 -25.64 13.37
N ALA A 327 -14.77 -24.97 13.01
CA ALA A 327 -15.92 -25.59 12.36
C ALA A 327 -15.56 -26.25 11.01
N ALA A 328 -14.67 -25.63 10.22
CA ALA A 328 -14.25 -26.15 8.91
C ALA A 328 -13.30 -27.35 8.98
N ILE A 329 -12.68 -27.64 10.14
CA ILE A 329 -11.77 -28.78 10.34
C ILE A 329 -12.53 -30.05 10.79
N GLN A 330 -13.78 -29.94 11.26
CA GLN A 330 -14.54 -31.09 11.71
C GLN A 330 -14.77 -32.11 10.59
N PRO A 331 -14.81 -33.43 10.92
CA PRO A 331 -15.05 -34.48 9.93
C PRO A 331 -16.34 -34.23 9.14
N GLY A 332 -16.24 -34.20 7.83
CA GLY A 332 -17.38 -33.96 6.92
C GLY A 332 -17.60 -32.50 6.50
N SER A 333 -16.95 -31.49 7.14
CA SER A 333 -17.15 -30.09 6.76
C SER A 333 -16.35 -29.67 5.52
N ILE A 334 -15.07 -29.39 5.59
CA ILE A 334 -14.27 -28.99 4.41
C ILE A 334 -12.88 -29.63 4.51
N ARG A 335 -12.54 -30.59 3.61
CA ARG A 335 -11.14 -31.06 3.52
C ARG A 335 -10.26 -29.93 2.95
N ARG A 336 -9.22 -29.53 3.69
CA ARG A 336 -8.11 -28.75 3.11
C ARG A 336 -7.39 -29.66 2.10
N ARG A 337 -7.46 -29.34 0.81
CA ARG A 337 -6.47 -29.79 -0.18
C ARG A 337 -5.32 -28.81 -0.26
#